data_a98a00eb53491fdbfcc2d54341899a42
#
_entry.id   a98a00eb53491fdbfcc2d54341899a42
#
_cell.length_a   1.000
_cell.length_b   1.000
_cell.length_c   1.000
_cell.angle_alpha   90.00
_cell.angle_beta   90.00
_cell.angle_gamma   90.00
#
_symmetry.space_group_name_H-M   'P 1'
#
loop_
_entity.id
_entity.type
_entity.pdbx_description
1 polymer ?
#
loop_
_entity_poly.entity_id
_entity_poly.type
_entity_poly.pdbx_seq_one_letter_code
_entity_poly.pdbx_strand_id
1 'polypeptide(L)'
;RRLDESAEILMVERGPYVSFANCGLPYHVGGSIPKESSLLVATESTFREQFAIDCRTQCEVVGVSTEHKTIELKNLVTGELTTERYDKLVLSPGAAPIRPPLPGIDLPGIFSVRTVPDARHMRQWLERDQAKQSGMDQYTGFQTVTRPQRAVVVGGGFIGLEMAENLIKR
;
A
#
# COMPACT_ATOMS: atom_id res chain seq x y z
N ARG A 1 -22.86 -12.44 -2.10
CA ARG A 1 -23.37 -12.81 -3.44
C ARG A 1 -23.87 -14.26 -3.51
N ARG A 2 -23.10 -15.24 -3.06
CA ARG A 2 -23.49 -16.67 -3.17
C ARG A 2 -24.77 -17.01 -2.43
N LEU A 3 -25.11 -16.29 -1.36
CA LEU A 3 -26.30 -16.52 -0.55
C LEU A 3 -27.46 -15.59 -0.94
N ASP A 4 -27.17 -14.45 -1.56
CA ASP A 4 -28.15 -13.48 -2.01
C ASP A 4 -27.59 -12.70 -3.21
N GLU A 5 -28.12 -12.99 -4.38
CA GLU A 5 -27.70 -12.34 -5.63
C GLU A 5 -28.26 -10.92 -5.76
N SER A 6 -29.32 -10.58 -5.04
CA SER A 6 -29.93 -9.25 -5.06
C SER A 6 -29.23 -8.24 -4.15
N ALA A 7 -28.36 -8.70 -3.24
CA ALA A 7 -27.65 -7.81 -2.33
C ALA A 7 -26.78 -6.79 -3.08
N GLU A 8 -26.92 -5.53 -2.77
CA GLU A 8 -26.01 -4.48 -3.22
C GLU A 8 -24.80 -4.45 -2.28
N ILE A 9 -23.60 -4.59 -2.85
CA ILE A 9 -22.36 -4.63 -2.06
C ILE A 9 -21.44 -3.51 -2.55
N LEU A 10 -21.10 -2.60 -1.63
CA LEU A 10 -20.11 -1.56 -1.83
C LEU A 10 -18.85 -1.90 -1.01
N MET A 11 -17.70 -1.90 -1.64
CA MET A 11 -16.40 -1.99 -0.99
C MET A 11 -15.64 -0.67 -1.19
N VAL A 12 -15.17 -0.10 -0.08
CA VAL A 12 -14.42 1.17 -0.09
C VAL A 12 -13.01 0.89 0.36
N GLU A 13 -12.04 1.33 -0.43
CA GLU A 13 -10.61 1.18 -0.16
C GLU A 13 -9.91 2.53 -0.31
N ARG A 14 -9.19 2.93 0.74
CA ARG A 14 -8.45 4.19 0.75
C ARG A 14 -7.25 4.17 -0.20
N GLY A 15 -6.61 3.03 -0.34
CA GLY A 15 -5.48 2.83 -1.24
C GLY A 15 -5.89 2.69 -2.71
N PRO A 16 -4.91 2.61 -3.61
CA PRO A 16 -5.18 2.47 -5.05
C PRO A 16 -5.47 1.02 -5.48
N TYR A 17 -5.43 0.05 -4.59
CA TYR A 17 -5.60 -1.37 -4.93
C TYR A 17 -6.56 -2.07 -3.98
N VAL A 18 -7.60 -2.70 -4.51
CA VAL A 18 -8.61 -3.43 -3.73
C VAL A 18 -8.09 -4.75 -3.16
N SER A 19 -7.13 -5.38 -3.83
CA SER A 19 -6.60 -6.68 -3.40
C SER A 19 -5.20 -6.91 -3.92
N PHE A 20 -4.28 -7.23 -3.03
CA PHE A 20 -2.90 -7.54 -3.38
C PHE A 20 -2.30 -8.55 -2.41
N ALA A 21 -1.25 -9.24 -2.85
CA ALA A 21 -0.51 -10.22 -2.07
C ALA A 21 0.41 -9.51 -1.06
N ASN A 22 -0.06 -9.33 0.17
CA ASN A 22 0.74 -8.73 1.25
C ASN A 22 2.08 -9.44 1.46
N CYS A 23 2.07 -10.78 1.42
CA CYS A 23 3.29 -11.60 1.55
C CYS A 23 4.26 -11.44 0.37
N GLY A 24 3.80 -10.93 -0.76
CA GLY A 24 4.63 -10.65 -1.93
C GLY A 24 5.46 -9.38 -1.84
N LEU A 25 5.13 -8.46 -0.92
CA LEU A 25 5.78 -7.15 -0.84
C LEU A 25 7.29 -7.24 -0.59
N PRO A 26 7.80 -8.01 0.38
CA PRO A 26 9.24 -8.19 0.58
C PRO A 26 9.95 -8.75 -0.65
N TYR A 27 9.32 -9.70 -1.34
CA TYR A 27 9.86 -10.33 -2.55
C TYR A 27 9.88 -9.38 -3.74
N HIS A 28 8.92 -8.45 -3.81
CA HIS A 28 8.95 -7.38 -4.81
C HIS A 28 10.08 -6.38 -4.53
N VAL A 29 10.28 -6.00 -3.28
CA VAL A 29 11.40 -5.14 -2.86
C VAL A 29 12.73 -5.82 -3.20
N GLY A 30 12.88 -7.10 -2.91
CA GLY A 30 14.07 -7.90 -3.21
C GLY A 30 14.28 -8.20 -4.70
N GLY A 31 13.27 -7.99 -5.55
CA GLY A 31 13.34 -8.23 -6.99
C GLY A 31 12.94 -9.64 -7.43
N SER A 32 12.67 -10.57 -6.50
CA SER A 32 12.16 -11.92 -6.82
C SER A 32 10.80 -11.88 -7.52
N ILE A 33 9.97 -10.87 -7.20
CA ILE A 33 8.77 -10.51 -7.95
C ILE A 33 9.08 -9.22 -8.73
N PRO A 34 9.49 -9.29 -10.00
CA PRO A 34 9.99 -8.12 -10.71
C PRO A 34 8.89 -7.14 -11.11
N LYS A 35 7.70 -7.64 -11.43
CA LYS A 35 6.57 -6.81 -11.88
C LYS A 35 5.62 -6.52 -10.72
N GLU A 36 5.35 -5.25 -10.46
CA GLU A 36 4.38 -4.83 -9.45
C GLU A 36 2.98 -5.39 -9.71
N SER A 37 2.58 -5.47 -10.97
CA SER A 37 1.28 -6.04 -11.35
C SER A 37 1.10 -7.49 -10.89
N SER A 38 2.19 -8.23 -10.67
CA SER A 38 2.14 -9.60 -10.14
C SER A 38 1.79 -9.65 -8.65
N LEU A 39 1.79 -8.52 -7.95
CA LEU A 39 1.29 -8.42 -6.58
C LEU A 39 -0.24 -8.33 -6.53
N LEU A 40 -0.89 -7.87 -7.61
CA LEU A 40 -2.33 -7.65 -7.63
C LEU A 40 -3.06 -8.97 -7.80
N VAL A 41 -3.92 -9.29 -6.83
CA VAL A 41 -4.70 -10.54 -6.83
C VAL A 41 -6.02 -10.36 -7.59
N ALA A 42 -6.68 -9.23 -7.39
CA ALA A 42 -7.89 -8.86 -8.09
C ALA A 42 -7.95 -7.34 -8.27
N THR A 43 -8.64 -6.90 -9.31
CA THR A 43 -8.87 -5.49 -9.64
C THR A 43 -10.32 -5.10 -9.35
N GLU A 44 -10.63 -3.80 -9.41
CA GLU A 44 -12.02 -3.31 -9.33
C GLU A 44 -12.89 -3.93 -10.43
N SER A 45 -12.35 -4.07 -11.66
CA SER A 45 -13.07 -4.71 -12.75
C SER A 45 -13.39 -6.18 -12.45
N THR A 46 -12.44 -6.92 -11.86
CA THR A 46 -12.68 -8.29 -11.42
C THR A 46 -13.85 -8.37 -10.44
N PHE A 47 -13.89 -7.51 -9.43
CA PHE A 47 -14.97 -7.50 -8.45
C PHE A 47 -16.31 -7.10 -9.08
N ARG A 48 -16.32 -6.13 -9.99
CA ARG A 48 -17.52 -5.67 -10.67
C ARG A 48 -18.08 -6.72 -11.63
N GLU A 49 -17.23 -7.28 -12.49
CA GLU A 49 -17.65 -8.17 -13.58
C GLU A 49 -17.98 -9.59 -13.10
N GLN A 50 -17.18 -10.11 -12.16
CA GLN A 50 -17.37 -11.49 -11.70
C GLN A 50 -18.28 -11.62 -10.48
N PHE A 51 -18.34 -10.58 -9.64
CA PHE A 51 -19.04 -10.65 -8.36
C PHE A 51 -20.14 -9.60 -8.21
N ALA A 52 -20.29 -8.68 -9.17
CA ALA A 52 -21.22 -7.54 -9.12
C ALA A 52 -21.06 -6.75 -7.80
N ILE A 53 -19.83 -6.50 -7.39
CA ILE A 53 -19.46 -5.68 -6.22
C ILE A 53 -18.97 -4.33 -6.73
N ASP A 54 -19.56 -3.24 -6.24
CA ASP A 54 -19.04 -1.90 -6.48
C ASP A 54 -17.80 -1.69 -5.61
N CYS A 55 -16.66 -1.45 -6.26
CA CYS A 55 -15.39 -1.17 -5.57
C CYS A 55 -14.97 0.26 -5.87
N ARG A 56 -14.72 1.03 -4.82
CA ARG A 56 -14.23 2.42 -4.92
C ARG A 56 -12.88 2.51 -4.25
N THR A 57 -11.83 2.59 -5.06
CA THR A 57 -10.46 2.84 -4.58
C THR A 57 -10.20 4.34 -4.45
N GLN A 58 -9.12 4.69 -3.77
CA GLN A 58 -8.77 6.08 -3.45
C GLN A 58 -9.96 6.84 -2.84
N CYS A 59 -10.74 6.12 -2.04
CA CYS A 59 -11.92 6.62 -1.37
C CYS A 59 -11.84 6.27 0.12
N GLU A 60 -11.93 7.26 0.98
CA GLU A 60 -11.80 7.12 2.42
C GLU A 60 -13.15 7.31 3.11
N VAL A 61 -13.49 6.41 4.03
CA VAL A 61 -14.62 6.61 4.94
C VAL A 61 -14.17 7.57 6.02
N VAL A 62 -14.73 8.78 6.04
CA VAL A 62 -14.38 9.85 6.98
C VAL A 62 -15.40 10.00 8.11
N GLY A 63 -16.57 9.41 7.98
CA GLY A 63 -17.61 9.43 8.99
C GLY A 63 -18.51 8.20 8.93
N VAL A 64 -19.02 7.78 10.09
CA VAL A 64 -20.02 6.69 10.22
C VAL A 64 -21.11 7.14 11.17
N SER A 65 -22.35 7.12 10.71
CA SER A 65 -23.54 7.32 11.54
C SER A 65 -24.27 6.00 11.70
N THR A 66 -24.24 5.44 12.91
CA THR A 66 -24.99 4.22 13.23
C THR A 66 -26.48 4.47 13.40
N GLU A 67 -26.85 5.69 13.82
CA GLU A 67 -28.24 6.10 13.97
C GLU A 67 -28.96 6.21 12.63
N HIS A 68 -28.32 6.88 11.66
CA HIS A 68 -28.89 7.07 10.32
C HIS A 68 -28.50 5.98 9.33
N LYS A 69 -27.66 5.03 9.75
CA LYS A 69 -27.08 3.98 8.90
C LYS A 69 -26.45 4.56 7.62
N THR A 70 -25.57 5.54 7.80
CA THR A 70 -24.87 6.18 6.70
C THR A 70 -23.35 6.18 6.95
N ILE A 71 -22.61 6.20 5.86
CA ILE A 71 -21.18 6.49 5.85
C ILE A 71 -20.91 7.72 4.98
N GLU A 72 -19.97 8.53 5.39
CA GLU A 72 -19.46 9.65 4.61
C GLU A 72 -18.16 9.24 3.93
N LEU A 73 -18.11 9.42 2.62
CA LEU A 73 -17.00 9.05 1.76
C LEU A 73 -16.31 10.28 1.22
N LYS A 74 -15.00 10.28 1.25
CA LYS A 74 -14.16 11.30 0.61
C LYS A 74 -13.38 10.67 -0.53
N ASN A 75 -13.60 11.14 -1.75
CA ASN A 75 -12.73 10.82 -2.87
C ASN A 75 -11.39 11.54 -2.68
N LEU A 76 -10.30 10.80 -2.59
CA LEU A 76 -8.97 11.36 -2.30
C LEU A 76 -8.31 12.03 -3.51
N VAL A 77 -8.85 11.79 -4.72
CA VAL A 77 -8.36 12.42 -5.95
C VAL A 77 -9.06 13.76 -6.19
N THR A 78 -10.41 13.80 -6.06
CA THR A 78 -11.21 15.01 -6.34
C THR A 78 -11.46 15.84 -5.10
N GLY A 79 -11.37 15.24 -3.90
CA GLY A 79 -11.78 15.86 -2.64
C GLY A 79 -13.28 15.85 -2.39
N GLU A 80 -14.08 15.32 -3.30
CA GLU A 80 -15.53 15.26 -3.21
C GLU A 80 -15.98 14.43 -2.02
N LEU A 81 -17.02 14.93 -1.32
CA LEU A 81 -17.67 14.22 -0.22
C LEU A 81 -19.03 13.69 -0.71
N THR A 82 -19.30 12.43 -0.44
CA THR A 82 -20.58 11.77 -0.73
C THR A 82 -21.07 10.99 0.47
N THR A 83 -22.36 10.71 0.53
CA THR A 83 -22.96 9.92 1.61
C THR A 83 -23.63 8.69 1.03
N GLU A 84 -23.32 7.52 1.61
CA GLU A 84 -23.92 6.23 1.25
C GLU A 84 -24.71 5.66 2.43
N ARG A 85 -25.85 5.05 2.13
CA ARG A 85 -26.66 4.34 3.13
C ARG A 85 -26.27 2.87 3.17
N TYR A 86 -26.45 2.23 4.33
CA TYR A 86 -26.22 0.80 4.49
C TYR A 86 -27.27 0.15 5.39
N ASP A 87 -27.57 -1.11 5.12
CA ASP A 87 -28.33 -1.96 6.04
C ASP A 87 -27.41 -2.65 7.03
N LYS A 88 -26.27 -3.12 6.53
CA LYS A 88 -25.21 -3.75 7.32
C LYS A 88 -23.84 -3.20 6.91
N LEU A 89 -23.02 -2.89 7.89
CA LEU A 89 -21.68 -2.36 7.71
C LEU A 89 -20.65 -3.35 8.27
N VAL A 90 -19.63 -3.67 7.46
CA VAL A 90 -18.45 -4.43 7.88
C VAL A 90 -17.28 -3.46 7.94
N LEU A 91 -16.67 -3.32 9.11
CA LEU A 91 -15.47 -2.52 9.30
C LEU A 91 -14.23 -3.41 9.22
N SER A 92 -13.43 -3.21 8.19
CA SER A 92 -12.18 -3.95 7.93
C SER A 92 -11.04 -2.96 7.61
N PRO A 93 -10.72 -2.01 8.52
CA PRO A 93 -9.81 -0.89 8.23
C PRO A 93 -8.35 -1.34 8.05
N GLY A 94 -8.04 -2.59 8.33
CA GLY A 94 -6.67 -3.09 8.31
C GLY A 94 -5.83 -2.58 9.46
N ALA A 95 -4.52 -2.46 9.25
CA ALA A 95 -3.57 -1.97 10.23
C ALA A 95 -2.59 -0.99 9.58
N ALA A 96 -2.06 -0.07 10.37
CA ALA A 96 -0.96 0.80 9.99
C ALA A 96 0.31 0.40 10.77
N PRO A 97 1.50 0.49 10.19
CA PRO A 97 2.74 0.32 10.92
C PRO A 97 2.86 1.37 12.02
N ILE A 98 3.22 0.92 13.21
CA ILE A 98 3.52 1.85 14.32
C ILE A 98 4.85 2.55 13.99
N ARG A 99 4.82 3.88 13.99
CA ARG A 99 6.03 4.72 13.90
C ARG A 99 6.24 5.38 15.27
N PRO A 100 7.15 4.84 16.10
CA PRO A 100 7.41 5.43 17.41
C PRO A 100 8.01 6.84 17.25
N PRO A 101 7.73 7.78 18.17
CA PRO A 101 8.23 9.16 18.07
C PRO A 101 9.71 9.24 18.42
N LEU A 102 10.55 8.61 17.62
CA LEU A 102 12.00 8.63 17.79
C LEU A 102 12.62 9.75 16.94
N PRO A 103 13.66 10.43 17.44
CA PRO A 103 14.40 11.40 16.65
C PRO A 103 14.92 10.77 15.36
N GLY A 104 14.65 11.39 14.23
CA GLY A 104 15.11 10.92 12.92
C GLY A 104 14.23 9.86 12.25
N ILE A 105 13.08 9.47 12.81
CA ILE A 105 12.21 8.45 12.22
C ILE A 105 11.70 8.82 10.81
N ASP A 106 11.65 10.12 10.50
CA ASP A 106 11.18 10.64 9.22
C ASP A 106 12.33 10.95 8.23
N LEU A 107 13.56 10.58 8.58
CA LEU A 107 14.70 10.77 7.67
C LEU A 107 14.55 9.91 6.40
N PRO A 108 15.04 10.39 5.24
CA PRO A 108 15.09 9.62 4.01
C PRO A 108 15.83 8.29 4.21
N GLY A 109 15.31 7.23 3.64
CA GLY A 109 15.88 5.88 3.78
C GLY A 109 15.32 5.07 4.93
N ILE A 110 14.36 5.61 5.69
CA ILE A 110 13.63 4.86 6.73
C ILE A 110 12.25 4.51 6.18
N PHE A 111 11.97 3.22 6.12
CA PHE A 111 10.77 2.67 5.50
C PHE A 111 10.00 1.76 6.44
N SER A 112 8.71 1.66 6.19
CA SER A 112 7.85 0.56 6.64
C SER A 112 7.21 -0.09 5.41
N VAL A 113 6.93 -1.39 5.47
CA VAL A 113 6.31 -2.13 4.36
C VAL A 113 4.93 -2.59 4.79
N ARG A 114 3.89 -2.01 4.20
CA ARG A 114 2.51 -2.38 4.45
C ARG A 114 1.69 -2.48 3.16
N THR A 115 1.97 -1.62 2.18
CA THR A 115 1.21 -1.48 0.95
C THR A 115 2.10 -1.62 -0.29
N VAL A 116 1.47 -1.79 -1.44
CA VAL A 116 2.20 -1.81 -2.73
C VAL A 116 2.97 -0.50 -2.97
N PRO A 117 2.39 0.70 -2.72
CA PRO A 117 3.15 1.95 -2.79
C PRO A 117 4.40 1.98 -1.89
N ASP A 118 4.34 1.42 -0.67
CA ASP A 118 5.50 1.36 0.21
C ASP A 118 6.62 0.50 -0.40
N ALA A 119 6.26 -0.68 -0.88
CA ALA A 119 7.21 -1.59 -1.53
C ALA A 119 7.81 -0.99 -2.79
N ARG A 120 7.00 -0.29 -3.62
CA ARG A 120 7.46 0.46 -4.79
C ARG A 120 8.47 1.53 -4.40
N HIS A 121 8.15 2.35 -3.40
CA HIS A 121 9.01 3.43 -2.93
C HIS A 121 10.35 2.89 -2.41
N MET A 122 10.32 1.83 -1.58
CA MET A 122 11.53 1.19 -1.09
C MET A 122 12.37 0.61 -2.25
N ARG A 123 11.74 -0.06 -3.20
CA ARG A 123 12.42 -0.60 -4.37
C ARG A 123 13.08 0.49 -5.21
N GLN A 124 12.37 1.57 -5.49
CA GLN A 124 12.92 2.73 -6.19
C GLN A 124 14.11 3.34 -5.45
N TRP A 125 14.05 3.38 -4.12
CA TRP A 125 15.17 3.86 -3.31
C TRP A 125 16.40 2.97 -3.49
N LEU A 126 16.24 1.67 -3.48
CA LEU A 126 17.34 0.71 -3.69
C LEU A 126 17.89 0.74 -5.12
N GLU A 127 17.07 1.12 -6.10
CA GLU A 127 17.43 1.18 -7.52
C GLU A 127 18.07 2.51 -7.95
N ARG A 128 17.94 3.55 -7.15
CA ARG A 128 18.48 4.92 -7.47
C ARG A 128 19.94 4.93 -7.88
N ASP A 129 20.75 4.02 -7.35
CA ASP A 129 22.19 4.02 -7.56
C ASP A 129 22.63 3.27 -8.82
N GLN A 130 21.77 2.42 -9.40
CA GLN A 130 22.11 1.77 -10.67
C GLN A 130 22.08 2.76 -11.85
N ALA A 131 21.29 3.83 -11.75
CA ALA A 131 21.18 4.86 -12.79
C ALA A 131 22.24 5.97 -12.66
N LYS A 132 22.91 6.10 -11.51
CA LYS A 132 23.83 7.22 -11.20
C LYS A 132 25.32 6.95 -11.42
N GLN A 133 25.68 5.84 -12.04
CA GLN A 133 27.07 5.67 -12.52
C GLN A 133 27.43 6.65 -13.66
N SER A 134 26.51 7.50 -14.09
CA SER A 134 26.74 8.44 -15.20
C SER A 134 26.32 9.89 -14.99
N GLY A 135 26.10 10.39 -13.77
CA GLY A 135 25.81 11.82 -13.64
C GLY A 135 25.36 12.30 -12.26
N MET A 136 25.84 13.49 -11.95
CA MET A 136 25.52 14.25 -10.74
C MET A 136 24.01 14.54 -10.65
N ASP A 137 23.39 14.25 -9.51
CA ASP A 137 21.99 14.59 -9.24
C ASP A 137 21.81 16.11 -9.16
N GLN A 138 21.23 16.69 -10.18
CA GLN A 138 21.01 18.14 -10.28
C GLN A 138 19.97 18.68 -9.30
N TYR A 139 19.24 17.81 -8.57
CA TYR A 139 18.08 18.22 -7.78
C TYR A 139 18.32 18.35 -6.27
N THR A 140 19.33 17.74 -5.71
CA THR A 140 19.44 17.69 -4.23
C THR A 140 20.73 18.25 -3.66
N GLY A 141 21.77 18.53 -4.47
CA GLY A 141 23.05 19.03 -3.95
C GLY A 141 23.76 18.11 -2.95
N PHE A 142 23.21 16.92 -2.69
CA PHE A 142 23.81 15.92 -1.81
C PHE A 142 24.80 15.06 -2.59
N GLN A 143 25.93 14.75 -1.93
CA GLN A 143 26.92 13.82 -2.44
C GLN A 143 26.25 12.51 -2.86
N THR A 144 26.69 11.96 -3.98
CA THR A 144 26.33 10.62 -4.47
C THR A 144 26.33 9.63 -3.33
N VAL A 145 25.13 9.27 -2.84
CA VAL A 145 25.00 8.16 -1.90
C VAL A 145 25.23 6.90 -2.72
N THR A 146 26.41 6.31 -2.57
CA THR A 146 26.70 4.99 -3.08
C THR A 146 25.62 4.02 -2.59
N ARG A 147 25.30 3.02 -3.41
CA ARG A 147 24.34 1.95 -3.06
C ARG A 147 24.48 1.58 -1.59
N PRO A 148 23.42 1.59 -0.79
CA PRO A 148 23.53 1.24 0.62
C PRO A 148 24.04 -0.19 0.74
N GLN A 149 25.25 -0.34 1.20
CA GLN A 149 25.88 -1.65 1.44
C GLN A 149 25.42 -2.25 2.76
N ARG A 150 24.64 -1.51 3.54
CA ARG A 150 24.15 -1.91 4.85
C ARG A 150 22.69 -1.53 5.00
N ALA A 151 21.86 -2.49 5.34
CA ALA A 151 20.50 -2.29 5.77
C ALA A 151 20.32 -2.71 7.23
N VAL A 152 19.46 -2.02 7.95
CA VAL A 152 19.04 -2.40 9.31
C VAL A 152 17.57 -2.71 9.27
N VAL A 153 17.19 -3.89 9.71
CA VAL A 153 15.79 -4.30 9.86
C VAL A 153 15.44 -4.25 11.34
N VAL A 154 14.46 -3.42 11.68
CA VAL A 154 13.96 -3.28 13.05
C VAL A 154 12.70 -4.12 13.22
N GLY A 155 12.78 -5.17 14.00
CA GLY A 155 11.72 -6.13 14.25
C GLY A 155 12.03 -7.52 13.65
N GLY A 156 12.02 -8.54 14.51
CA GLY A 156 12.31 -9.94 14.16
C GLY A 156 11.07 -10.79 13.88
N GLY A 157 9.93 -10.18 13.54
CA GLY A 157 8.75 -10.90 13.07
C GLY A 157 8.90 -11.38 11.63
N PHE A 158 7.92 -12.14 11.13
CA PHE A 158 7.97 -12.74 9.78
C PHE A 158 8.30 -11.73 8.68
N ILE A 159 7.67 -10.56 8.69
CA ILE A 159 7.93 -9.50 7.70
C ILE A 159 9.40 -9.04 7.76
N GLY A 160 9.94 -8.86 8.97
CA GLY A 160 11.33 -8.45 9.16
C GLY A 160 12.33 -9.49 8.64
N LEU A 161 12.08 -10.78 8.90
CA LEU A 161 12.91 -11.87 8.41
C LEU A 161 12.86 -11.99 6.88
N GLU A 162 11.66 -11.92 6.29
CA GLU A 162 11.48 -11.93 4.84
C GLU A 162 12.15 -10.71 4.18
N MET A 163 12.06 -9.53 4.79
CA MET A 163 12.76 -8.34 4.31
C MET A 163 14.29 -8.51 4.36
N ALA A 164 14.83 -9.04 5.47
CA ALA A 164 16.27 -9.27 5.62
C ALA A 164 16.77 -10.25 4.55
N GLU A 165 16.08 -11.38 4.35
CA GLU A 165 16.39 -12.36 3.32
C GLU A 165 16.40 -11.76 1.90
N ASN A 166 15.39 -10.96 1.59
CA ASN A 166 15.23 -10.35 0.27
C ASN A 166 16.22 -9.21 0.02
N LEU A 167 16.62 -8.47 1.05
CA LEU A 167 17.65 -7.43 0.95
C LEU A 167 19.05 -8.01 0.74
N ILE A 168 19.37 -9.19 1.32
CA ILE A 168 20.65 -9.87 1.10
C ILE A 168 20.80 -10.35 -0.34
N LYS A 169 19.69 -10.75 -0.98
CA LYS A 169 19.69 -11.26 -2.36
C LYS A 169 19.84 -10.14 -3.42
N ARG A 170 19.69 -8.89 -3.00
CA ARG A 170 19.71 -7.74 -3.88
C ARG A 170 21.09 -7.08 -3.94
#